data_67675281e2d1ae056f0cfd21957c47d9
#
_entry.id   67675281e2d1ae056f0cfd21957c47d9
#
_cell.length_a   1.000
_cell.length_b   1.000
_cell.length_c   1.000
_cell.angle_alpha   90.00
_cell.angle_beta   90.00
_cell.angle_gamma   90.00
#
_symmetry.space_group_name_H-M   'P 1'
#
loop_
_entity.id
_entity.type
_entity.pdbx_description
1 polymer ?
#
loop_
_entity_poly.entity_id
_entity_poly.type
_entity_poly.pdbx_seq_one_letter_code
_entity_poly.pdbx_strand_id
1 'polypeptide(L)'
;MREQNDQSVYDDEIDLREIFLVLWKRKWLIFIFTFIVVMLAAFYTVTSPEIYDVYVVMEPGVIDVTPNGEYIYLDSVTNIKAKLDSNAYTQRLISSLNLDPFQDRIKLKIDLPNKSNIIKVSVEAESDKIDHGIQILRQLVSELQTDYEIGVLRKKQEYQEKISKRNNMIESLLLERKDLGKKISIKENFIKEKYAQIDIQKSSLDIMDQRIADMVQELKDVKKNTDNIITQRENFLKDPAKNPDSGLADLLYSTTIQQNVAFFNTLQNQISDLKIEKEQSKAVLKTLEKEIDDLKLDIERMKIEMNEGIATEIDGIKIEIDELQNRISHVQNIKMISEPSASTLPIKPNKKLNIILSLFIGLIL
;
A
#
# COMPACT_ATOMS: atom_id res chain seq x y z
N MET A 1 -58.47 -27.59 -93.22
CA MET A 1 -59.36 -27.58 -92.08
C MET A 1 -58.48 -27.67 -90.82
N ARG A 2 -58.33 -26.58 -90.11
CA ARG A 2 -57.64 -26.49 -88.83
C ARG A 2 -58.61 -25.76 -87.91
N GLU A 3 -59.15 -26.52 -86.97
CA GLU A 3 -59.89 -25.98 -85.85
C GLU A 3 -58.91 -25.27 -84.93
N GLN A 4 -59.11 -23.97 -84.67
CA GLN A 4 -58.45 -23.19 -83.62
C GLN A 4 -59.22 -23.43 -82.35
N ASN A 5 -58.57 -24.03 -81.42
CA ASN A 5 -59.05 -24.19 -80.03
C ASN A 5 -58.72 -22.91 -79.28
N ASP A 6 -59.72 -22.07 -79.06
CA ASP A 6 -59.65 -20.83 -78.31
C ASP A 6 -59.75 -21.21 -76.78
N GLN A 7 -58.61 -21.34 -76.09
CA GLN A 7 -58.58 -21.43 -74.63
C GLN A 7 -58.70 -20.03 -74.07
N SER A 8 -59.88 -19.67 -73.62
CA SER A 8 -60.14 -18.51 -72.81
C SER A 8 -59.44 -18.73 -71.47
N VAL A 9 -58.33 -17.99 -71.24
CA VAL A 9 -57.69 -17.78 -69.92
C VAL A 9 -58.71 -16.98 -69.15
N TYR A 10 -59.30 -17.60 -68.11
CA TYR A 10 -60.01 -16.89 -67.07
C TYR A 10 -58.95 -16.16 -66.22
N ASP A 11 -58.79 -14.85 -66.44
CA ASP A 11 -58.15 -13.94 -65.52
C ASP A 11 -59.07 -13.87 -64.32
N ASP A 12 -58.64 -14.55 -63.24
CA ASP A 12 -59.24 -14.45 -61.90
C ASP A 12 -58.84 -13.13 -61.28
N GLU A 13 -59.18 -12.01 -61.92
CA GLU A 13 -59.04 -10.68 -61.31
C GLU A 13 -60.10 -10.57 -60.20
N ILE A 14 -59.62 -10.60 -58.93
CA ILE A 14 -60.47 -10.32 -57.77
C ILE A 14 -61.01 -8.90 -57.91
N ASP A 15 -62.26 -8.76 -58.40
CA ASP A 15 -62.87 -7.42 -58.47
C ASP A 15 -63.13 -6.86 -57.07
N LEU A 16 -62.22 -5.99 -56.65
CA LEU A 16 -62.28 -5.28 -55.34
C LEU A 16 -63.61 -4.54 -55.16
N ARG A 17 -64.29 -4.19 -56.25
CA ARG A 17 -65.60 -3.53 -56.26
C ARG A 17 -66.74 -4.47 -55.84
N GLU A 18 -66.70 -5.73 -56.28
CA GLU A 18 -67.66 -6.74 -55.84
C GLU A 18 -67.50 -7.02 -54.34
N ILE A 19 -66.27 -7.19 -53.84
CA ILE A 19 -65.98 -7.39 -52.45
C ILE A 19 -66.53 -6.22 -51.65
N PHE A 20 -66.25 -4.99 -52.06
CA PHE A 20 -66.75 -3.78 -51.36
C PHE A 20 -68.29 -3.73 -51.35
N LEU A 21 -68.99 -4.08 -52.42
CA LEU A 21 -70.44 -4.13 -52.48
C LEU A 21 -71.04 -5.18 -51.53
N VAL A 22 -70.44 -6.37 -51.45
CA VAL A 22 -70.83 -7.43 -50.53
C VAL A 22 -70.66 -6.96 -49.08
N LEU A 23 -69.52 -6.35 -48.73
CA LEU A 23 -69.28 -5.80 -47.45
C LEU A 23 -70.24 -4.66 -47.09
N TRP A 24 -70.55 -3.79 -48.01
CA TRP A 24 -71.55 -2.73 -47.84
C TRP A 24 -72.94 -3.24 -47.56
N LYS A 25 -73.32 -4.29 -48.25
CA LYS A 25 -74.66 -4.92 -48.10
C LYS A 25 -74.80 -5.65 -46.78
N ARG A 26 -73.63 -6.13 -46.18
CA ARG A 26 -73.64 -6.85 -44.93
C ARG A 26 -73.12 -5.97 -43.78
N LYS A 27 -72.95 -4.69 -43.92
CA LYS A 27 -72.36 -3.77 -42.97
C LYS A 27 -72.94 -3.89 -41.56
N TRP A 28 -74.25 -4.03 -41.42
CA TRP A 28 -74.89 -4.15 -40.12
C TRP A 28 -74.52 -5.47 -39.41
N LEU A 29 -74.35 -6.53 -40.14
CA LEU A 29 -73.97 -7.81 -39.60
C LEU A 29 -72.52 -7.79 -39.14
N ILE A 30 -71.58 -7.21 -39.89
CA ILE A 30 -70.22 -6.99 -39.56
C ILE A 30 -70.13 -6.08 -38.32
N PHE A 31 -70.90 -4.98 -38.27
CA PHE A 31 -70.93 -4.06 -37.16
C PHE A 31 -71.40 -4.71 -35.86
N ILE A 32 -72.52 -5.48 -35.91
CA ILE A 32 -73.02 -6.20 -34.71
C ILE A 32 -72.03 -7.23 -34.21
N PHE A 33 -71.45 -8.00 -35.15
CA PHE A 33 -70.46 -9.02 -34.77
C PHE A 33 -69.20 -8.43 -34.18
N THR A 34 -68.65 -7.39 -34.80
CA THR A 34 -67.51 -6.65 -34.28
C THR A 34 -67.80 -6.07 -32.88
N PHE A 35 -68.98 -5.49 -32.72
CA PHE A 35 -69.41 -4.94 -31.42
C PHE A 35 -69.47 -6.01 -30.32
N ILE A 36 -70.00 -7.22 -30.63
CA ILE A 36 -70.05 -8.36 -29.71
C ILE A 36 -68.64 -8.80 -29.32
N VAL A 37 -67.71 -8.92 -30.29
CA VAL A 37 -66.30 -9.32 -30.06
C VAL A 37 -65.61 -8.27 -29.15
N VAL A 38 -65.79 -6.98 -29.47
CA VAL A 38 -65.20 -5.89 -28.63
C VAL A 38 -65.79 -5.88 -27.24
N MET A 39 -67.09 -6.11 -27.07
CA MET A 39 -67.75 -6.16 -25.75
C MET A 39 -67.24 -7.37 -24.92
N LEU A 40 -67.08 -8.54 -25.53
CA LEU A 40 -66.50 -9.70 -24.88
C LEU A 40 -65.06 -9.49 -24.47
N ALA A 41 -64.24 -8.88 -25.32
CA ALA A 41 -62.87 -8.53 -25.02
C ALA A 41 -62.77 -7.47 -23.92
N ALA A 42 -63.65 -6.47 -23.92
CA ALA A 42 -63.72 -5.47 -22.86
C ALA A 42 -64.12 -6.11 -21.54
N PHE A 43 -65.13 -6.96 -21.52
CA PHE A 43 -65.54 -7.71 -20.32
C PHE A 43 -64.41 -8.56 -19.79
N TYR A 44 -63.76 -9.38 -20.63
CA TYR A 44 -62.58 -10.15 -20.24
C TYR A 44 -61.49 -9.31 -19.67
N THR A 45 -61.15 -8.16 -20.31
CA THR A 45 -60.08 -7.24 -19.87
C THR A 45 -60.38 -6.59 -18.53
N VAL A 46 -61.63 -6.28 -18.22
CA VAL A 46 -62.05 -5.68 -16.94
C VAL A 46 -62.08 -6.70 -15.81
N THR A 47 -62.45 -7.95 -16.12
CA THR A 47 -62.55 -9.03 -15.10
C THR A 47 -61.21 -9.75 -14.86
N SER A 48 -60.26 -9.61 -15.76
CA SER A 48 -58.91 -10.20 -15.58
C SER A 48 -58.15 -9.50 -14.43
N PRO A 49 -57.45 -10.27 -13.57
CA PRO A 49 -56.66 -9.70 -12.48
C PRO A 49 -55.56 -8.77 -13.03
N GLU A 50 -55.36 -7.64 -12.36
CA GLU A 50 -54.28 -6.74 -12.70
C GLU A 50 -52.95 -7.33 -12.20
N ILE A 51 -51.97 -7.42 -13.12
CA ILE A 51 -50.62 -7.96 -12.85
C ILE A 51 -49.64 -6.80 -12.86
N TYR A 52 -48.82 -6.75 -11.83
CA TYR A 52 -47.76 -5.76 -11.61
C TYR A 52 -46.39 -6.40 -11.79
N ASP A 53 -45.41 -5.60 -12.26
CA ASP A 53 -44.00 -5.97 -12.31
C ASP A 53 -43.35 -5.56 -10.99
N VAL A 54 -43.11 -6.53 -10.10
CA VAL A 54 -42.36 -6.31 -8.87
C VAL A 54 -40.90 -6.52 -9.18
N TYR A 55 -40.03 -5.54 -8.92
CA TYR A 55 -38.65 -5.59 -9.34
C TYR A 55 -37.69 -5.08 -8.25
N VAL A 56 -36.46 -5.57 -8.31
CA VAL A 56 -35.31 -5.10 -7.54
C VAL A 56 -34.17 -4.78 -8.51
N VAL A 57 -33.40 -3.76 -8.17
CA VAL A 57 -32.21 -3.36 -8.93
C VAL A 57 -31.00 -3.56 -8.03
N MET A 58 -29.99 -4.26 -8.53
CA MET A 58 -28.79 -4.60 -7.77
C MET A 58 -27.52 -4.41 -8.59
N GLU A 59 -26.40 -4.21 -7.88
CA GLU A 59 -25.04 -4.19 -8.42
C GLU A 59 -24.28 -5.44 -7.98
N PRO A 60 -23.39 -5.98 -8.83
CA PRO A 60 -22.48 -7.06 -8.44
C PRO A 60 -21.55 -6.64 -7.32
N GLY A 61 -21.13 -7.60 -6.50
CA GLY A 61 -20.12 -7.37 -5.48
C GLY A 61 -18.77 -6.98 -6.08
N VAL A 62 -18.06 -6.08 -5.40
CA VAL A 62 -16.72 -5.61 -5.79
C VAL A 62 -15.68 -6.31 -4.93
N ILE A 63 -14.61 -6.84 -5.54
CA ILE A 63 -13.51 -7.50 -4.82
C ILE A 63 -12.21 -6.72 -4.86
N ASP A 64 -12.06 -5.79 -5.80
CA ASP A 64 -10.84 -4.97 -5.95
C ASP A 64 -11.13 -3.71 -6.76
N VAL A 65 -10.14 -2.80 -6.76
CA VAL A 65 -10.14 -1.60 -7.62
C VAL A 65 -8.79 -1.56 -8.34
N THR A 66 -8.83 -1.36 -9.65
CA THR A 66 -7.60 -1.18 -10.43
C THR A 66 -6.91 0.15 -10.06
N PRO A 67 -5.62 0.33 -10.36
CA PRO A 67 -4.93 1.61 -10.17
C PRO A 67 -5.60 2.79 -10.91
N ASN A 68 -6.35 2.51 -11.99
CA ASN A 68 -7.10 3.50 -12.75
C ASN A 68 -8.49 3.81 -12.15
N GLY A 69 -8.84 3.23 -11.01
CA GLY A 69 -10.13 3.43 -10.35
C GLY A 69 -11.27 2.57 -10.88
N GLU A 70 -11.03 1.59 -11.75
CA GLU A 70 -12.04 0.68 -12.25
C GLU A 70 -12.32 -0.45 -11.26
N TYR A 71 -13.60 -0.76 -11.03
CA TYR A 71 -14.00 -1.85 -10.14
C TYR A 71 -13.77 -3.22 -10.77
N ILE A 72 -13.19 -4.13 -10.01
CA ILE A 72 -13.13 -5.55 -10.34
C ILE A 72 -14.25 -6.24 -9.56
N TYR A 73 -15.20 -6.81 -10.29
CA TYR A 73 -16.36 -7.46 -9.70
C TYR A 73 -16.05 -8.90 -9.32
N LEU A 74 -16.72 -9.37 -8.26
CA LEU A 74 -16.64 -10.75 -7.77
C LEU A 74 -17.14 -11.75 -8.83
N ASP A 75 -18.18 -11.34 -9.57
CA ASP A 75 -18.75 -12.07 -10.70
C ASP A 75 -19.30 -11.09 -11.74
N SER A 76 -19.33 -11.50 -13.00
CA SER A 76 -19.88 -10.67 -14.06
C SER A 76 -21.42 -10.66 -14.01
N VAL A 77 -22.02 -9.56 -14.45
CA VAL A 77 -23.49 -9.47 -14.58
C VAL A 77 -24.06 -10.60 -15.45
N THR A 78 -23.31 -11.04 -16.47
CA THR A 78 -23.69 -12.14 -17.36
C THR A 78 -23.71 -13.49 -16.64
N ASN A 79 -22.71 -13.75 -15.78
CA ASN A 79 -22.67 -14.98 -14.99
C ASN A 79 -23.76 -15.00 -13.92
N ILE A 80 -24.00 -13.87 -13.23
CA ILE A 80 -25.10 -13.75 -12.27
C ILE A 80 -26.43 -14.03 -12.97
N LYS A 81 -26.65 -13.43 -14.15
CA LYS A 81 -27.83 -13.72 -14.97
C LYS A 81 -27.95 -15.20 -15.29
N ALA A 82 -26.89 -15.84 -15.77
CA ALA A 82 -26.90 -17.26 -16.11
C ALA A 82 -27.25 -18.15 -14.88
N LYS A 83 -26.72 -17.81 -13.71
CA LYS A 83 -27.06 -18.49 -12.44
C LYS A 83 -28.53 -18.32 -12.08
N LEU A 84 -29.08 -17.13 -12.23
CA LEU A 84 -30.49 -16.84 -11.97
C LEU A 84 -31.40 -17.54 -12.98
N ASP A 85 -31.04 -17.57 -14.26
CA ASP A 85 -31.78 -18.24 -15.34
C ASP A 85 -31.77 -19.79 -15.20
N SER A 86 -30.80 -20.36 -14.46
CA SER A 86 -30.62 -21.80 -14.26
C SER A 86 -31.65 -22.45 -13.32
N ASN A 87 -32.64 -21.74 -12.83
CA ASN A 87 -33.63 -22.15 -11.82
C ASN A 87 -33.07 -22.60 -10.46
N ALA A 88 -31.77 -22.59 -10.23
CA ALA A 88 -31.17 -22.99 -8.96
C ALA A 88 -31.69 -22.14 -7.79
N TYR A 89 -31.78 -20.83 -7.98
CA TYR A 89 -32.35 -19.93 -7.00
C TYR A 89 -33.85 -20.07 -6.84
N THR A 90 -34.59 -20.36 -7.90
CA THR A 90 -36.03 -20.61 -7.84
C THR A 90 -36.36 -21.76 -6.90
N GLN A 91 -35.61 -22.87 -6.95
CA GLN A 91 -35.80 -24.01 -6.03
C GLN A 91 -35.49 -23.64 -4.58
N ARG A 92 -34.40 -22.88 -4.36
CA ARG A 92 -34.06 -22.39 -3.00
C ARG A 92 -35.14 -21.47 -2.43
N LEU A 93 -35.65 -20.55 -3.26
CA LEU A 93 -36.73 -19.63 -2.86
C LEU A 93 -38.01 -20.40 -2.48
N ILE A 94 -38.40 -21.39 -3.27
CA ILE A 94 -39.56 -22.27 -2.95
C ILE A 94 -39.33 -22.92 -1.58
N SER A 95 -38.15 -23.47 -1.33
CA SER A 95 -37.83 -24.13 -0.07
C SER A 95 -37.74 -23.17 1.11
N SER A 96 -37.09 -22.01 0.96
CA SER A 96 -36.86 -21.04 2.05
C SER A 96 -38.15 -20.29 2.45
N LEU A 97 -39.06 -20.08 1.49
CA LEU A 97 -40.33 -19.39 1.71
C LEU A 97 -41.51 -20.37 1.96
N ASN A 98 -41.25 -21.69 2.00
CA ASN A 98 -42.26 -22.75 2.12
C ASN A 98 -43.40 -22.62 1.11
N LEU A 99 -43.06 -22.33 -0.17
CA LEU A 99 -44.01 -22.16 -1.24
C LEU A 99 -44.46 -23.50 -1.82
N ASP A 100 -45.70 -23.56 -2.37
CA ASP A 100 -46.17 -24.71 -3.10
C ASP A 100 -45.57 -24.70 -4.53
N PRO A 101 -44.69 -25.69 -4.90
CA PRO A 101 -44.07 -25.73 -6.24
C PRO A 101 -45.06 -25.78 -7.41
N PHE A 102 -46.31 -26.22 -7.17
CA PHE A 102 -47.32 -26.36 -8.22
C PHE A 102 -48.22 -25.12 -8.32
N GLN A 103 -48.49 -24.45 -7.20
CA GLN A 103 -49.35 -23.27 -7.14
C GLN A 103 -48.59 -21.98 -7.30
N ASP A 104 -47.39 -21.87 -6.67
CA ASP A 104 -46.57 -20.63 -6.60
C ASP A 104 -45.42 -20.71 -7.66
N ARG A 105 -45.78 -20.67 -8.94
CA ARG A 105 -44.78 -20.69 -10.02
C ARG A 105 -44.03 -19.36 -10.07
N ILE A 106 -42.85 -19.32 -9.40
CA ILE A 106 -41.94 -18.16 -9.49
C ILE A 106 -41.28 -18.15 -10.88
N LYS A 107 -41.52 -17.11 -11.64
CA LYS A 107 -40.82 -16.86 -12.93
C LYS A 107 -40.02 -15.59 -12.78
N LEU A 108 -38.72 -15.72 -12.56
CA LEU A 108 -37.78 -14.60 -12.53
C LEU A 108 -37.55 -14.09 -13.95
N LYS A 109 -37.67 -12.80 -14.14
CA LYS A 109 -37.29 -12.11 -15.38
C LYS A 109 -36.06 -11.25 -15.08
N ILE A 110 -34.95 -11.52 -15.76
CA ILE A 110 -33.66 -10.86 -15.55
C ILE A 110 -33.36 -9.97 -16.75
N ASP A 111 -33.23 -8.69 -16.50
CA ASP A 111 -32.87 -7.67 -17.48
C ASP A 111 -31.51 -7.06 -17.14
N LEU A 112 -30.65 -6.96 -18.17
CA LEU A 112 -29.34 -6.33 -18.09
C LEU A 112 -29.38 -5.05 -18.93
N PRO A 113 -29.48 -3.87 -18.31
CA PRO A 113 -29.47 -2.62 -19.06
C PRO A 113 -28.16 -2.47 -19.84
N ASN A 114 -28.26 -2.07 -21.09
CA ASN A 114 -27.12 -1.95 -22.00
C ASN A 114 -26.00 -1.06 -21.40
N LYS A 115 -24.76 -1.57 -21.43
CA LYS A 115 -23.56 -0.85 -20.98
C LYS A 115 -23.56 -0.47 -19.49
N SER A 116 -24.32 -1.17 -18.67
CA SER A 116 -24.30 -0.97 -17.21
C SER A 116 -23.93 -2.26 -16.46
N ASN A 117 -23.37 -2.10 -15.29
CA ASN A 117 -23.11 -3.22 -14.37
C ASN A 117 -24.28 -3.40 -13.38
N ILE A 118 -25.49 -3.15 -13.85
CA ILE A 118 -26.72 -3.24 -13.06
C ILE A 118 -27.53 -4.45 -13.54
N ILE A 119 -28.14 -5.13 -12.58
CA ILE A 119 -29.04 -6.25 -12.83
C ILE A 119 -30.41 -5.88 -12.29
N LYS A 120 -31.42 -5.88 -13.16
CA LYS A 120 -32.82 -5.77 -12.76
C LYS A 120 -33.42 -7.16 -12.76
N VAL A 121 -33.94 -7.60 -11.61
CA VAL A 121 -34.70 -8.85 -11.49
C VAL A 121 -36.12 -8.50 -11.14
N SER A 122 -37.07 -9.11 -11.84
CA SER A 122 -38.50 -8.90 -11.57
C SER A 122 -39.30 -10.18 -11.56
N VAL A 123 -40.43 -10.12 -10.86
CA VAL A 123 -41.47 -11.14 -10.84
C VAL A 123 -42.81 -10.51 -11.13
N GLU A 124 -43.67 -11.20 -11.88
CA GLU A 124 -45.05 -10.79 -12.11
C GLU A 124 -45.91 -11.19 -10.91
N ALA A 125 -46.63 -10.25 -10.32
CA ALA A 125 -47.52 -10.47 -9.19
C ALA A 125 -48.92 -9.90 -9.42
N GLU A 126 -49.95 -10.58 -9.02
CA GLU A 126 -51.31 -10.09 -8.96
C GLU A 126 -51.41 -8.98 -7.88
N SER A 127 -52.36 -8.07 -7.99
CA SER A 127 -52.51 -6.92 -7.12
C SER A 127 -52.58 -7.30 -5.62
N ASP A 128 -53.14 -8.43 -5.26
CA ASP A 128 -53.28 -8.96 -3.88
C ASP A 128 -52.00 -9.70 -3.40
N LYS A 129 -51.04 -10.01 -4.35
CA LYS A 129 -49.81 -10.75 -4.08
C LYS A 129 -48.53 -9.90 -4.27
N ILE A 130 -48.66 -8.57 -4.34
CA ILE A 130 -47.49 -7.68 -4.51
C ILE A 130 -46.53 -7.85 -3.34
N ASP A 131 -47.00 -7.90 -2.11
CA ASP A 131 -46.13 -8.10 -0.93
C ASP A 131 -45.36 -9.40 -0.97
N HIS A 132 -46.02 -10.46 -1.48
CA HIS A 132 -45.36 -11.74 -1.71
C HIS A 132 -44.26 -11.67 -2.75
N GLY A 133 -44.48 -10.97 -3.87
CA GLY A 133 -43.46 -10.68 -4.85
C GLY A 133 -42.25 -9.91 -4.27
N ILE A 134 -42.51 -8.94 -3.39
CA ILE A 134 -41.47 -8.19 -2.69
C ILE A 134 -40.65 -9.13 -1.77
N GLN A 135 -41.32 -10.04 -1.03
CA GLN A 135 -40.62 -11.01 -0.18
C GLN A 135 -39.75 -11.97 -0.99
N ILE A 136 -40.24 -12.47 -2.13
CA ILE A 136 -39.47 -13.33 -3.05
C ILE A 136 -38.20 -12.64 -3.49
N LEU A 137 -38.27 -11.37 -3.93
CA LEU A 137 -37.09 -10.65 -4.41
C LEU A 137 -36.13 -10.30 -3.28
N ARG A 138 -36.64 -9.98 -2.07
CA ARG A 138 -35.79 -9.74 -0.90
C ARG A 138 -35.04 -10.99 -0.48
N GLN A 139 -35.73 -12.15 -0.47
CA GLN A 139 -35.09 -13.43 -0.18
C GLN A 139 -34.07 -13.81 -1.24
N LEU A 140 -34.37 -13.58 -2.53
CA LEU A 140 -33.41 -13.80 -3.62
C LEU A 140 -32.11 -13.04 -3.43
N VAL A 141 -32.18 -11.75 -3.07
CA VAL A 141 -30.98 -10.96 -2.83
C VAL A 141 -30.21 -11.48 -1.62
N SER A 142 -30.90 -11.91 -0.58
CA SER A 142 -30.29 -12.52 0.61
C SER A 142 -29.54 -13.81 0.26
N GLU A 143 -30.13 -14.68 -0.55
CA GLU A 143 -29.48 -15.91 -1.02
C GLU A 143 -28.23 -15.61 -1.87
N LEU A 144 -28.34 -14.65 -2.78
CA LEU A 144 -27.20 -14.20 -3.57
C LEU A 144 -26.10 -13.64 -2.67
N GLN A 145 -26.43 -12.79 -1.71
CA GLN A 145 -25.47 -12.25 -0.77
C GLN A 145 -24.75 -13.35 0.03
N THR A 146 -25.48 -14.36 0.47
CA THR A 146 -24.92 -15.52 1.20
C THR A 146 -23.95 -16.31 0.32
N ASP A 147 -24.30 -16.56 -0.94
CA ASP A 147 -23.42 -17.30 -1.87
C ASP A 147 -22.10 -16.55 -2.16
N TYR A 148 -22.13 -15.23 -2.18
CA TYR A 148 -20.95 -14.41 -2.46
C TYR A 148 -20.17 -13.97 -1.22
N GLU A 149 -20.74 -14.13 0.00
CA GLU A 149 -20.13 -13.68 1.25
C GLU A 149 -18.76 -14.31 1.49
N ILE A 150 -18.61 -15.61 1.22
CA ILE A 150 -17.34 -16.35 1.38
C ILE A 150 -16.24 -15.73 0.51
N GLY A 151 -16.58 -15.36 -0.73
CA GLY A 151 -15.64 -14.70 -1.64
C GLY A 151 -15.18 -13.33 -1.13
N VAL A 152 -16.12 -12.53 -0.66
CA VAL A 152 -15.87 -11.21 -0.06
C VAL A 152 -15.01 -11.32 1.20
N LEU A 153 -15.36 -12.23 2.11
CA LEU A 153 -14.62 -12.44 3.36
C LEU A 153 -13.18 -12.91 3.07
N ARG A 154 -13.01 -13.86 2.17
CA ARG A 154 -11.70 -14.35 1.76
C ARG A 154 -10.83 -13.22 1.22
N LYS A 155 -11.39 -12.34 0.39
CA LYS A 155 -10.64 -11.22 -0.18
C LYS A 155 -10.23 -10.19 0.87
N LYS A 156 -11.14 -9.87 1.79
CA LYS A 156 -10.82 -9.00 2.94
C LYS A 156 -9.71 -9.59 3.81
N GLN A 157 -9.79 -10.90 4.09
CA GLN A 157 -8.77 -11.61 4.86
C GLN A 157 -7.41 -11.58 4.14
N GLU A 158 -7.36 -11.80 2.83
CA GLU A 158 -6.12 -11.71 2.03
C GLU A 158 -5.43 -10.35 2.22
N TYR A 159 -6.18 -9.26 2.15
CA TYR A 159 -5.64 -7.92 2.36
C TYR A 159 -5.21 -7.68 3.81
N GLN A 160 -5.98 -8.18 4.80
CA GLN A 160 -5.59 -8.09 6.21
C GLN A 160 -4.29 -8.83 6.50
N GLU A 161 -4.08 -9.99 5.89
CA GLU A 161 -2.82 -10.74 6.00
C GLU A 161 -1.64 -9.96 5.39
N LYS A 162 -1.85 -9.29 4.24
CA LYS A 162 -0.84 -8.42 3.63
C LYS A 162 -0.49 -7.25 4.54
N ILE A 163 -1.49 -6.59 5.13
CA ILE A 163 -1.29 -5.49 6.10
C ILE A 163 -0.51 -6.00 7.32
N SER A 164 -0.86 -7.15 7.87
CA SER A 164 -0.14 -7.75 9.00
C SER A 164 1.33 -8.00 8.68
N LYS A 165 1.63 -8.52 7.50
CA LYS A 165 3.02 -8.71 7.04
C LYS A 165 3.77 -7.38 6.94
N ARG A 166 3.14 -6.32 6.42
CA ARG A 166 3.75 -4.98 6.34
C ARG A 166 3.99 -4.38 7.71
N ASN A 167 3.05 -4.55 8.66
CA ASN A 167 3.25 -4.11 10.04
C ASN A 167 4.43 -4.83 10.71
N ASN A 168 4.60 -6.13 10.51
CA ASN A 168 5.75 -6.87 11.02
C ASN A 168 7.07 -6.38 10.42
N MET A 169 7.08 -5.95 9.14
CA MET A 169 8.26 -5.32 8.53
C MET A 169 8.58 -3.98 9.21
N ILE A 170 7.58 -3.14 9.48
CA ILE A 170 7.78 -1.89 10.22
C ILE A 170 8.36 -2.16 11.60
N GLU A 171 7.85 -3.16 12.32
CA GLU A 171 8.37 -3.54 13.65
C GLU A 171 9.84 -3.97 13.57
N SER A 172 10.21 -4.76 12.57
CA SER A 172 11.61 -5.16 12.32
C SER A 172 12.52 -3.95 12.08
N LEU A 173 12.09 -3.01 11.24
CA LEU A 173 12.82 -1.77 10.96
C LEU A 173 12.96 -0.86 12.19
N LEU A 174 11.94 -0.80 13.03
CA LEU A 174 12.01 -0.07 14.30
C LEU A 174 13.00 -0.70 15.29
N LEU A 175 13.10 -2.02 15.33
CA LEU A 175 14.12 -2.73 16.12
C LEU A 175 15.53 -2.45 15.57
N GLU A 176 15.72 -2.48 14.27
CA GLU A 176 16.99 -2.14 13.63
C GLU A 176 17.40 -0.68 13.93
N ARG A 177 16.48 0.27 13.82
CA ARG A 177 16.67 1.68 14.19
C ARG A 177 17.13 1.82 15.64
N LYS A 178 16.49 1.09 16.55
CA LYS A 178 16.88 1.07 17.98
C LYS A 178 18.27 0.52 18.19
N ASP A 179 18.67 -0.50 17.43
CA ASP A 179 20.00 -1.12 17.54
C ASP A 179 21.10 -0.21 17.00
N LEU A 180 20.84 0.49 15.88
CA LEU A 180 21.72 1.54 15.38
C LEU A 180 21.89 2.67 16.41
N GLY A 181 20.82 3.09 17.09
CA GLY A 181 20.89 4.08 18.16
C GLY A 181 21.81 3.66 19.33
N LYS A 182 21.77 2.37 19.71
CA LYS A 182 22.68 1.83 20.72
C LYS A 182 24.13 1.83 20.23
N LYS A 183 24.37 1.40 18.99
CA LYS A 183 25.72 1.39 18.39
C LYS A 183 26.31 2.81 18.33
N ILE A 184 25.50 3.81 17.96
CA ILE A 184 25.91 5.23 18.00
C ILE A 184 26.32 5.64 19.40
N SER A 185 25.50 5.37 20.42
CA SER A 185 25.81 5.72 21.82
C SER A 185 27.10 5.09 22.31
N ILE A 186 27.36 3.82 21.96
CA ILE A 186 28.62 3.15 22.30
C ILE A 186 29.81 3.86 21.64
N LYS A 187 29.72 4.20 20.35
CA LYS A 187 30.81 4.90 19.65
C LYS A 187 31.03 6.34 20.21
N GLU A 188 29.97 7.03 20.58
CA GLU A 188 30.07 8.34 21.24
C GLU A 188 30.81 8.25 22.59
N ASN A 189 30.61 7.17 23.36
CA ASN A 189 31.38 6.93 24.59
C ASN A 189 32.84 6.62 24.28
N PHE A 190 33.15 5.82 23.27
CA PHE A 190 34.54 5.60 22.83
C PHE A 190 35.24 6.90 22.44
N ILE A 191 34.57 7.82 21.76
CA ILE A 191 35.11 9.15 21.43
C ILE A 191 35.46 9.91 22.73
N LYS A 192 34.61 9.90 23.75
CA LYS A 192 34.87 10.56 25.03
C LYS A 192 36.11 9.96 25.71
N GLU A 193 36.25 8.64 25.72
CA GLU A 193 37.41 7.97 26.26
C GLU A 193 38.70 8.33 25.50
N LYS A 194 38.65 8.42 24.16
CA LYS A 194 39.77 8.85 23.34
C LYS A 194 40.18 10.32 23.63
N TYR A 195 39.22 11.22 23.83
CA TYR A 195 39.52 12.58 24.22
C TYR A 195 40.21 12.65 25.59
N ALA A 196 39.77 11.86 26.56
CA ALA A 196 40.47 11.78 27.86
C ALA A 196 41.91 11.25 27.70
N GLN A 197 42.15 10.29 26.80
CA GLN A 197 43.50 9.81 26.51
C GLN A 197 44.35 10.90 25.84
N ILE A 198 43.80 11.69 24.96
CA ILE A 198 44.48 12.86 24.34
C ILE A 198 44.88 13.88 25.37
N ASP A 199 44.03 14.21 26.35
CA ASP A 199 44.32 15.17 27.38
C ASP A 199 45.47 14.69 28.31
N ILE A 200 45.48 13.39 28.63
CA ILE A 200 46.60 12.77 29.40
C ILE A 200 47.90 12.86 28.57
N GLN A 201 47.87 12.53 27.29
CA GLN A 201 49.05 12.57 26.43
C GLN A 201 49.58 14.02 26.25
N LYS A 202 48.70 15.00 26.10
CA LYS A 202 49.08 16.43 26.05
C LYS A 202 49.76 16.87 27.36
N SER A 203 49.18 16.51 28.50
CA SER A 203 49.78 16.83 29.79
C SER A 203 51.16 16.18 29.95
N SER A 204 51.35 14.94 29.48
CA SER A 204 52.65 14.27 29.49
C SER A 204 53.67 14.99 28.59
N LEU A 205 53.25 15.46 27.41
CA LEU A 205 54.11 16.24 26.53
C LEU A 205 54.58 17.55 27.17
N ASP A 206 53.67 18.27 27.84
CA ASP A 206 54.01 19.52 28.57
C ASP A 206 55.05 19.27 29.66
N ILE A 207 54.92 18.15 30.41
CA ILE A 207 55.88 17.73 31.43
C ILE A 207 57.25 17.39 30.80
N MET A 208 57.25 16.67 29.65
CA MET A 208 58.51 16.39 28.94
C MET A 208 59.18 17.63 28.43
N ASP A 209 58.41 18.59 27.93
CA ASP A 209 58.97 19.89 27.47
C ASP A 209 59.62 20.69 28.62
N GLN A 210 58.97 20.71 29.79
CA GLN A 210 59.51 21.33 30.96
C GLN A 210 60.85 20.66 31.38
N ARG A 211 60.85 19.30 31.47
CA ARG A 211 62.05 18.53 31.82
C ARG A 211 63.19 18.77 30.84
N ILE A 212 62.90 18.76 29.56
CA ILE A 212 63.93 19.05 28.55
C ILE A 212 64.48 20.46 28.72
N ALA A 213 63.65 21.45 28.99
CA ALA A 213 64.08 22.84 29.24
C ALA A 213 64.98 22.97 30.46
N ASP A 214 64.61 22.32 31.56
CA ASP A 214 65.37 22.32 32.80
C ASP A 214 66.73 21.65 32.60
N MET A 215 66.78 20.47 31.97
CA MET A 215 68.03 19.75 31.69
C MET A 215 68.93 20.49 30.69
N VAL A 216 68.36 21.20 29.71
CA VAL A 216 69.15 22.07 28.79
C VAL A 216 69.77 23.24 29.56
N GLN A 217 69.08 23.81 30.53
CA GLN A 217 69.61 24.85 31.37
C GLN A 217 70.73 24.30 32.26
N GLU A 218 70.52 23.14 32.90
CA GLU A 218 71.57 22.49 33.73
C GLU A 218 72.80 22.14 32.87
N LEU A 219 72.64 21.64 31.65
CA LEU A 219 73.76 21.38 30.74
C LEU A 219 74.57 22.64 30.42
N LYS A 220 73.89 23.78 30.25
CA LYS A 220 74.62 25.10 30.11
C LYS A 220 75.42 25.50 31.33
N ASP A 221 74.83 25.29 32.49
CA ASP A 221 75.46 25.63 33.76
C ASP A 221 76.67 24.75 34.07
N VAL A 222 76.55 23.43 33.83
CA VAL A 222 77.69 22.47 33.91
C VAL A 222 78.80 22.84 32.93
N LYS A 223 78.47 23.22 31.71
CA LYS A 223 79.45 23.65 30.70
C LYS A 223 80.17 24.89 31.21
N LYS A 224 79.45 25.95 31.62
CA LYS A 224 80.03 27.19 32.12
C LYS A 224 80.94 26.95 33.35
N ASN A 225 80.51 26.10 34.26
CA ASN A 225 81.27 25.73 35.42
C ASN A 225 82.58 25.02 35.00
N THR A 226 82.51 24.08 34.09
CA THR A 226 83.64 23.32 33.55
C THR A 226 84.62 24.25 32.84
N ASP A 227 84.17 25.18 32.03
CA ASP A 227 85.02 26.21 31.35
C ASP A 227 85.74 27.09 32.40
N ASN A 228 85.05 27.47 33.49
CA ASN A 228 85.63 28.23 34.58
C ASN A 228 86.74 27.42 35.29
N ILE A 229 86.47 26.15 35.57
CA ILE A 229 87.45 25.25 36.23
C ILE A 229 88.68 25.04 35.31
N ILE A 230 88.52 24.87 34.03
CA ILE A 230 89.62 24.81 33.03
C ILE A 230 90.43 26.09 33.08
N THR A 231 89.78 27.25 33.04
CA THR A 231 90.47 28.56 33.14
C THR A 231 91.25 28.73 34.48
N GLN A 232 90.66 28.32 35.59
CA GLN A 232 91.36 28.35 36.89
C GLN A 232 92.57 27.43 36.90
N ARG A 233 92.38 26.18 36.36
CA ARG A 233 93.52 25.23 36.21
C ARG A 233 94.66 25.83 35.42
N GLU A 234 94.35 26.38 34.19
CA GLU A 234 95.38 27.02 33.36
C GLU A 234 96.12 28.13 34.06
N ASN A 235 95.39 29.01 34.80
CA ASN A 235 95.98 30.09 35.52
C ASN A 235 96.84 29.57 36.67
N PHE A 236 96.46 28.50 37.36
CA PHE A 236 97.21 27.89 38.40
C PHE A 236 98.52 27.24 37.95
N LEU A 237 98.49 26.62 36.73
CA LEU A 237 99.65 25.95 36.13
C LEU A 237 100.66 26.95 35.52
N LYS A 238 100.30 28.23 35.27
CA LYS A 238 101.21 29.24 34.72
C LYS A 238 102.35 29.65 35.60
N ASP A 239 102.29 29.46 36.94
CA ASP A 239 103.31 29.83 37.92
C ASP A 239 103.56 28.67 38.93
N PRO A 240 104.10 27.52 38.50
CA PRO A 240 104.30 26.33 39.40
C PRO A 240 105.30 26.53 40.54
N ALA A 241 106.21 27.52 40.36
CA ALA A 241 107.25 27.79 41.38
C ALA A 241 106.73 28.42 42.65
N LYS A 242 105.50 28.99 42.65
CA LYS A 242 104.81 29.56 43.80
C LYS A 242 103.88 28.64 44.56
N ASN A 243 103.62 27.43 44.03
CA ASN A 243 102.66 26.50 44.58
C ASN A 243 103.30 25.12 44.80
N PRO A 244 103.79 24.80 46.00
CA PRO A 244 104.42 23.49 46.28
C PRO A 244 103.49 22.30 46.16
N ASP A 245 102.14 22.47 46.25
CA ASP A 245 101.12 21.45 46.10
C ASP A 245 100.49 21.39 44.71
N SER A 246 101.22 21.87 43.66
CA SER A 246 100.69 21.97 42.29
C SER A 246 100.26 20.66 41.67
N GLY A 247 100.85 19.52 42.04
CA GLY A 247 100.48 18.18 41.55
C GLY A 247 99.12 17.67 42.04
N LEU A 248 98.86 17.91 43.35
CA LEU A 248 97.59 17.55 43.95
C LEU A 248 96.44 18.41 43.47
N ALA A 249 96.66 19.70 43.30
CA ALA A 249 95.65 20.64 42.78
C ALA A 249 95.32 20.36 41.32
N ASP A 250 96.35 20.06 40.48
CA ASP A 250 96.15 19.65 39.09
C ASP A 250 95.33 18.36 38.97
N LEU A 251 95.57 17.39 39.83
CA LEU A 251 94.83 16.13 39.88
C LEU A 251 93.35 16.37 40.30
N LEU A 252 93.12 17.25 41.31
CA LEU A 252 91.75 17.62 41.70
C LEU A 252 90.97 18.32 40.57
N TYR A 253 91.62 19.32 39.91
CA TYR A 253 90.98 20.01 38.79
C TYR A 253 90.69 19.01 37.66
N SER A 254 91.61 18.15 37.27
CA SER A 254 91.45 17.13 36.23
C SER A 254 90.31 16.18 36.57
N THR A 255 90.23 15.69 37.83
CA THR A 255 89.15 14.79 38.27
C THR A 255 87.78 15.47 38.20
N THR A 256 87.72 16.76 38.64
CA THR A 256 86.47 17.54 38.62
C THR A 256 86.01 17.80 37.15
N ILE A 257 86.98 18.15 36.26
CA ILE A 257 86.65 18.28 34.84
C ILE A 257 86.14 16.99 34.25
N GLN A 258 86.77 15.84 34.53
CA GLN A 258 86.32 14.52 34.08
C GLN A 258 84.92 14.21 34.57
N GLN A 259 84.63 14.43 35.84
CA GLN A 259 83.29 14.23 36.39
C GLN A 259 82.22 15.12 35.70
N ASN A 260 82.55 16.40 35.55
CA ASN A 260 81.65 17.32 34.84
C ASN A 260 81.38 16.90 33.35
N VAL A 261 82.42 16.45 32.62
CA VAL A 261 82.28 15.94 31.26
C VAL A 261 81.45 14.65 31.23
N ALA A 262 81.67 13.76 32.20
CA ALA A 262 80.79 12.55 32.31
C ALA A 262 79.35 12.92 32.58
N PHE A 263 79.11 13.87 33.48
CA PHE A 263 77.75 14.36 33.81
C PHE A 263 77.11 15.08 32.59
N PHE A 264 77.87 15.92 31.89
CA PHE A 264 77.46 16.58 30.66
C PHE A 264 76.98 15.55 29.63
N ASN A 265 77.74 14.47 29.39
CA ASN A 265 77.37 13.43 28.46
C ASN A 265 76.15 12.69 28.91
N THR A 266 75.97 12.45 30.21
CA THR A 266 74.75 11.80 30.76
C THR A 266 73.52 12.70 30.53
N LEU A 267 73.58 13.98 30.83
CA LEU A 267 72.49 14.94 30.56
C LEU A 267 72.14 15.00 29.08
N GLN A 268 73.18 15.03 28.19
CA GLN A 268 72.96 15.08 26.76
C GLN A 268 72.21 13.81 26.25
N ASN A 269 72.58 12.63 26.76
CA ASN A 269 71.90 11.39 26.42
C ASN A 269 70.45 11.39 26.95
N GLN A 270 70.19 11.80 28.18
CA GLN A 270 68.86 11.92 28.74
C GLN A 270 67.98 12.90 27.95
N ILE A 271 68.50 14.04 27.53
CA ILE A 271 67.80 15.00 26.66
C ILE A 271 67.45 14.34 25.32
N SER A 272 68.34 13.57 24.75
CA SER A 272 68.12 12.84 23.49
C SER A 272 67.00 11.82 23.63
N ASP A 273 67.03 11.01 24.71
CA ASP A 273 66.02 10.00 24.98
C ASP A 273 64.66 10.63 25.20
N LEU A 274 64.54 11.70 25.99
CA LEU A 274 63.31 12.44 26.18
C LEU A 274 62.76 13.05 24.88
N LYS A 275 63.63 13.53 23.99
CA LYS A 275 63.15 14.01 22.67
C LYS A 275 62.59 12.91 21.80
N ILE A 276 63.17 11.71 21.83
CA ILE A 276 62.64 10.55 21.12
C ILE A 276 61.26 10.14 21.68
N GLU A 277 61.17 10.08 23.00
CA GLU A 277 59.90 9.76 23.70
C GLU A 277 58.81 10.80 23.37
N LYS A 278 59.16 12.08 23.32
CA LYS A 278 58.28 13.17 22.89
C LYS A 278 57.73 12.97 21.47
N GLU A 279 58.59 12.63 20.50
CA GLU A 279 58.16 12.40 19.13
C GLU A 279 57.27 11.15 19.02
N GLN A 280 57.53 10.10 19.79
CA GLN A 280 56.66 8.93 19.90
C GLN A 280 55.28 9.32 20.48
N SER A 281 55.24 10.11 21.54
CA SER A 281 53.98 10.59 22.13
C SER A 281 53.17 11.47 21.15
N LYS A 282 53.82 12.32 20.35
CA LYS A 282 53.15 13.08 19.29
C LYS A 282 52.54 12.15 18.20
N ALA A 283 53.26 11.09 17.82
CA ALA A 283 52.72 10.11 16.87
C ALA A 283 51.49 9.39 17.43
N VAL A 284 51.47 9.05 18.70
CA VAL A 284 50.28 8.47 19.39
C VAL A 284 49.12 9.48 19.38
N LEU A 285 49.34 10.75 19.67
CA LEU A 285 48.29 11.76 19.59
C LEU A 285 47.66 11.83 18.22
N LYS A 286 48.47 11.90 17.19
CA LYS A 286 47.98 11.94 15.80
C LYS A 286 47.15 10.71 15.42
N THR A 287 47.52 9.54 15.96
CA THR A 287 46.77 8.31 15.77
C THR A 287 45.41 8.37 16.49
N LEU A 288 45.38 8.85 17.73
CA LEU A 288 44.14 9.02 18.49
C LEU A 288 43.19 10.03 17.83
N GLU A 289 43.69 11.14 17.32
CA GLU A 289 42.91 12.14 16.58
C GLU A 289 42.28 11.52 15.33
N LYS A 290 43.06 10.75 14.55
CA LYS A 290 42.54 10.03 13.38
C LYS A 290 41.44 9.01 13.72
N GLU A 291 41.65 8.24 14.81
CA GLU A 291 40.62 7.26 15.26
C GLU A 291 39.31 7.96 15.69
N ILE A 292 39.40 9.15 16.28
CA ILE A 292 38.20 9.95 16.61
C ILE A 292 37.48 10.40 15.33
N ASP A 293 38.21 10.85 14.32
CA ASP A 293 37.63 11.30 13.08
C ASP A 293 36.94 10.13 12.32
N ASP A 294 37.57 8.95 12.28
CA ASP A 294 37.00 7.73 11.71
C ASP A 294 35.71 7.31 12.48
N LEU A 295 35.71 7.38 13.82
CA LEU A 295 34.53 7.10 14.63
C LEU A 295 33.39 8.11 14.39
N LYS A 296 33.70 9.40 14.23
CA LYS A 296 32.71 10.44 13.91
C LYS A 296 32.06 10.19 12.56
N LEU A 297 32.86 9.85 11.53
CA LEU A 297 32.37 9.52 10.21
C LEU A 297 31.42 8.31 10.24
N ASP A 298 31.78 7.27 10.98
CA ASP A 298 30.93 6.11 11.16
C ASP A 298 29.59 6.44 11.85
N ILE A 299 29.64 7.30 12.88
CA ILE A 299 28.42 7.76 13.58
C ILE A 299 27.52 8.54 12.60
N GLU A 300 28.10 9.41 11.77
CA GLU A 300 27.34 10.17 10.79
C GLU A 300 26.63 9.25 9.77
N ARG A 301 27.35 8.27 9.24
CA ARG A 301 26.75 7.25 8.36
C ARG A 301 25.59 6.51 9.01
N MET A 302 25.77 6.05 10.27
CA MET A 302 24.69 5.38 11.00
C MET A 302 23.49 6.30 11.27
N LYS A 303 23.72 7.60 11.53
CA LYS A 303 22.65 8.59 11.70
C LYS A 303 21.87 8.82 10.43
N ILE A 304 22.52 8.87 9.27
CA ILE A 304 21.87 8.97 7.97
C ILE A 304 21.03 7.71 7.70
N GLU A 305 21.60 6.52 7.88
CA GLU A 305 20.88 5.26 7.73
C GLU A 305 19.64 5.18 8.64
N MET A 306 19.80 5.57 9.92
CA MET A 306 18.71 5.55 10.91
C MET A 306 17.60 6.57 10.62
N ASN A 307 17.95 7.78 10.18
CA ASN A 307 17.00 8.89 10.06
C ASN A 307 16.44 9.06 8.65
N GLU A 308 17.18 8.71 7.62
CA GLU A 308 16.76 8.83 6.22
C GLU A 308 16.43 7.48 5.61
N GLY A 309 17.33 6.49 5.72
CA GLY A 309 17.13 5.17 5.12
C GLY A 309 15.91 4.46 5.71
N ILE A 310 15.99 4.11 7.00
CA ILE A 310 14.92 3.37 7.68
C ILE A 310 13.61 4.18 7.75
N ALA A 311 13.68 5.50 7.96
CA ALA A 311 12.47 6.33 8.01
C ALA A 311 11.74 6.34 6.67
N THR A 312 12.46 6.52 5.56
CA THR A 312 11.87 6.50 4.20
C THR A 312 11.24 5.14 3.88
N GLU A 313 11.89 4.04 4.28
CA GLU A 313 11.36 2.68 4.07
C GLU A 313 10.09 2.45 4.88
N ILE A 314 10.05 2.88 6.16
CA ILE A 314 8.85 2.81 6.99
C ILE A 314 7.70 3.62 6.37
N ASP A 315 7.97 4.83 5.89
CA ASP A 315 6.93 5.67 5.28
C ASP A 315 6.42 5.08 3.96
N GLY A 316 7.29 4.47 3.15
CA GLY A 316 6.89 3.70 1.98
C GLY A 316 5.94 2.54 2.32
N ILE A 317 6.28 1.76 3.36
CA ILE A 317 5.42 0.65 3.82
C ILE A 317 4.07 1.16 4.35
N LYS A 318 4.03 2.29 5.06
CA LYS A 318 2.76 2.90 5.52
C LYS A 318 1.86 3.28 4.36
N ILE A 319 2.40 3.87 3.29
CA ILE A 319 1.64 4.20 2.07
C ILE A 319 1.03 2.92 1.47
N GLU A 320 1.80 1.81 1.41
CA GLU A 320 1.27 0.53 0.94
C GLU A 320 0.15 -0.01 1.85
N ILE A 321 0.25 0.15 3.17
CA ILE A 321 -0.79 -0.23 4.13
C ILE A 321 -2.06 0.60 3.88
N ASP A 322 -1.93 1.91 3.71
CA ASP A 322 -3.07 2.80 3.45
C ASP A 322 -3.76 2.44 2.13
N GLU A 323 -2.99 2.08 1.09
CA GLU A 323 -3.55 1.58 -0.16
C GLU A 323 -4.32 0.26 0.03
N LEU A 324 -3.77 -0.69 0.78
CA LEU A 324 -4.44 -1.95 1.08
C LEU A 324 -5.72 -1.74 1.91
N GLN A 325 -5.71 -0.81 2.88
CA GLN A 325 -6.90 -0.44 3.65
C GLN A 325 -7.97 0.20 2.77
N ASN A 326 -7.57 1.06 1.84
CA ASN A 326 -8.47 1.65 0.86
C ASN A 326 -9.10 0.56 -0.03
N ARG A 327 -8.31 -0.41 -0.51
CA ARG A 327 -8.85 -1.56 -1.27
C ARG A 327 -9.85 -2.38 -0.46
N ILE A 328 -9.58 -2.65 0.83
CA ILE A 328 -10.53 -3.35 1.72
C ILE A 328 -11.86 -2.61 1.82
N SER A 329 -11.84 -1.28 1.88
CA SER A 329 -13.06 -0.46 1.99
C SER A 329 -13.97 -0.59 0.76
N HIS A 330 -13.41 -0.89 -0.41
CA HIS A 330 -14.15 -1.11 -1.65
C HIS A 330 -14.64 -2.55 -1.81
N VAL A 331 -14.11 -3.51 -1.03
CA VAL A 331 -14.58 -4.91 -1.09
C VAL A 331 -15.95 -5.02 -0.45
N GLN A 332 -16.97 -5.22 -1.28
CA GLN A 332 -18.37 -5.29 -0.85
C GLN A 332 -19.12 -6.39 -1.58
N ASN A 333 -20.14 -6.92 -0.91
CA ASN A 333 -21.04 -7.92 -1.49
C ASN A 333 -22.02 -7.29 -2.49
N ILE A 334 -22.84 -8.09 -3.13
CA ILE A 334 -23.96 -7.64 -3.97
C ILE A 334 -24.79 -6.63 -3.18
N LYS A 335 -25.06 -5.49 -3.81
CA LYS A 335 -25.79 -4.38 -3.18
C LYS A 335 -27.10 -4.13 -3.90
N MET A 336 -28.18 -4.01 -3.15
CA MET A 336 -29.43 -3.44 -3.68
C MET A 336 -29.24 -1.94 -3.90
N ILE A 337 -29.57 -1.46 -5.10
CA ILE A 337 -29.63 -0.03 -5.42
C ILE A 337 -30.97 0.54 -4.94
N SER A 338 -32.03 -0.27 -5.06
CA SER A 338 -33.37 0.07 -4.58
C SER A 338 -34.02 -1.13 -3.90
N GLU A 339 -34.79 -0.89 -2.86
CA GLU A 339 -35.65 -1.93 -2.27
C GLU A 339 -36.63 -2.47 -3.33
N PRO A 340 -37.02 -3.77 -3.22
CA PRO A 340 -38.02 -4.35 -4.11
C PRO A 340 -39.32 -3.53 -4.07
N SER A 341 -39.83 -3.17 -5.25
CA SER A 341 -41.01 -2.34 -5.39
C SER A 341 -41.84 -2.76 -6.62
N ALA A 342 -43.14 -2.52 -6.57
CA ALA A 342 -44.02 -2.78 -7.68
C ALA A 342 -44.04 -1.61 -8.68
N SER A 343 -44.31 -1.92 -9.95
CA SER A 343 -44.59 -0.91 -10.95
C SER A 343 -45.82 -0.08 -10.56
N THR A 344 -45.82 1.21 -10.88
CA THR A 344 -46.96 2.12 -10.57
C THR A 344 -48.22 1.82 -11.37
N LEU A 345 -48.08 1.16 -12.52
CA LEU A 345 -49.17 0.76 -13.37
C LEU A 345 -49.12 -0.75 -13.64
N PRO A 346 -50.27 -1.43 -13.75
CA PRO A 346 -50.31 -2.83 -14.12
C PRO A 346 -49.75 -3.04 -15.54
N ILE A 347 -48.93 -4.07 -15.67
CA ILE A 347 -48.34 -4.47 -16.97
C ILE A 347 -49.29 -5.33 -17.79
N LYS A 348 -50.29 -5.99 -17.16
CA LYS A 348 -51.32 -6.81 -17.80
C LYS A 348 -52.65 -6.62 -17.05
N PRO A 349 -53.79 -6.76 -17.72
CA PRO A 349 -53.94 -6.86 -19.21
C PRO A 349 -53.68 -5.50 -19.88
N ASN A 350 -53.12 -5.54 -21.10
CA ASN A 350 -52.97 -4.31 -21.87
C ASN A 350 -54.32 -3.89 -22.46
N LYS A 351 -55.11 -3.09 -21.70
CA LYS A 351 -56.48 -2.68 -22.02
C LYS A 351 -56.60 -2.10 -23.44
N LYS A 352 -55.64 -1.26 -23.86
CA LYS A 352 -55.63 -0.64 -25.18
C LYS A 352 -55.39 -1.63 -26.30
N LEU A 353 -54.37 -2.49 -26.12
CA LEU A 353 -54.02 -3.50 -27.14
C LEU A 353 -55.14 -4.54 -27.33
N ASN A 354 -55.75 -5.00 -26.23
CA ASN A 354 -56.83 -6.01 -26.31
C ASN A 354 -58.05 -5.45 -27.04
N ILE A 355 -58.43 -4.19 -26.81
CA ILE A 355 -59.53 -3.54 -27.49
C ILE A 355 -59.23 -3.34 -29.00
N ILE A 356 -58.02 -2.88 -29.34
CA ILE A 356 -57.60 -2.69 -30.71
C ILE A 356 -57.58 -4.05 -31.46
N LEU A 357 -56.98 -5.06 -30.85
CA LEU A 357 -56.87 -6.40 -31.43
C LEU A 357 -58.27 -7.03 -31.67
N SER A 358 -59.19 -6.88 -30.69
CA SER A 358 -60.56 -7.37 -30.82
C SER A 358 -61.36 -6.68 -31.91
N LEU A 359 -61.10 -5.36 -32.12
CA LEU A 359 -61.71 -4.60 -33.21
C LEU A 359 -61.24 -5.12 -34.59
N PHE A 360 -59.94 -5.40 -34.75
CA PHE A 360 -59.41 -5.98 -35.98
C PHE A 360 -59.94 -7.38 -36.24
N ILE A 361 -59.99 -8.24 -35.21
CA ILE A 361 -60.52 -9.59 -35.34
C ILE A 361 -62.01 -9.54 -35.69
N GLY A 362 -62.80 -8.66 -35.08
CA GLY A 362 -64.22 -8.52 -35.39
C GLY A 362 -64.50 -7.97 -36.75
N LEU A 363 -63.59 -7.21 -37.38
CA LEU A 363 -63.69 -6.71 -38.74
C LEU A 363 -63.30 -7.74 -39.81
N ILE A 364 -62.42 -8.68 -39.49
CA ILE A 364 -61.94 -9.72 -40.43
C ILE A 364 -62.88 -10.93 -40.49
N LEU A 365 -63.46 -11.29 -39.34
CA LEU A 365 -64.46 -12.36 -39.25
C LEU A 365 -65.82 -11.93 -39.72
#